data_bca5dbb2e89db45a07fcc5f9d8f7f4f1
#
_entry.id   bca5dbb2e89db45a07fcc5f9d8f7f4f1
#
_cell.length_a   1.000
_cell.length_b   1.000
_cell.length_c   1.000
_cell.angle_alpha   90.00
_cell.angle_beta   90.00
_cell.angle_gamma   90.00
#
_symmetry.space_group_name_H-M   'P 1'
#
loop_
_entity.id
_entity.type
_entity.pdbx_description
1 polymer ?
#
loop_
_entity_poly.entity_id
_entity_poly.type
_entity_poly.pdbx_seq_one_letter_code
_entity_poly.pdbx_strand_id
1 'polypeptide(L)'
;MGAFHEVDGRTVWIGRKAYPKPDWPLASLEPGGSFLIRMADGIDATGRTEPVIRAWIARYSRGAFARYHVHRVEGGLLVIRSERPYIHRTRLR
;
A
#
# COMPACT_ATOMS: atom_id res chain seq x y z
N MET A 1 -11.29 1.92 19.71
CA MET A 1 -10.98 0.83 18.82
C MET A 1 -12.21 0.07 18.42
N GLY A 2 -12.27 -0.40 17.20
CA GLY A 2 -13.43 -1.11 16.76
C GLY A 2 -13.31 -2.63 16.86
N ALA A 3 -14.34 -3.32 16.48
CA ALA A 3 -14.35 -4.78 16.48
C ALA A 3 -15.25 -5.25 15.36
N PHE A 4 -15.08 -6.53 15.00
CA PHE A 4 -15.98 -7.14 14.04
C PHE A 4 -17.23 -7.62 14.76
N HIS A 5 -18.38 -7.33 14.16
CA HIS A 5 -19.65 -7.72 14.71
C HIS A 5 -20.48 -8.39 13.62
N GLU A 6 -21.34 -9.28 14.02
CA GLU A 6 -22.25 -9.92 13.11
C GLU A 6 -23.56 -9.12 13.08
N VAL A 7 -23.92 -8.64 11.90
CA VAL A 7 -25.13 -7.89 11.70
C VAL A 7 -25.85 -8.50 10.49
N ASP A 8 -27.09 -8.97 10.72
CA ASP A 8 -27.89 -9.60 9.68
C ASP A 8 -27.15 -10.71 8.94
N GLY A 9 -26.45 -11.56 9.71
CA GLY A 9 -25.72 -12.67 9.15
C GLY A 9 -24.44 -12.31 8.42
N ARG A 10 -24.01 -11.05 8.52
CA ARG A 10 -22.80 -10.57 7.88
C ARG A 10 -21.86 -10.02 8.93
N THR A 11 -20.57 -10.27 8.74
CA THR A 11 -19.56 -9.72 9.62
C THR A 11 -19.22 -8.30 9.18
N VAL A 12 -19.39 -7.35 10.07
CA VAL A 12 -19.16 -5.94 9.79
C VAL A 12 -18.17 -5.37 10.79
N TRP A 13 -17.33 -4.48 10.31
CA TRP A 13 -16.43 -3.74 11.17
C TRP A 13 -17.19 -2.56 11.77
N ILE A 14 -17.23 -2.49 13.08
CA ILE A 14 -17.86 -1.38 13.79
C ILE A 14 -16.80 -0.67 14.63
N GLY A 15 -16.69 0.63 14.42
CA GLY A 15 -15.72 1.44 15.11
C GLY A 15 -14.87 2.21 14.15
N ARG A 16 -13.68 2.59 14.59
CA ARG A 16 -12.74 3.30 13.75
C ARG A 16 -12.34 2.45 12.58
N LYS A 17 -12.43 3.02 11.39
CA LYS A 17 -11.94 2.34 10.21
C LYS A 17 -10.43 2.24 10.30
N ALA A 18 -9.95 1.08 10.63
CA ALA A 18 -8.54 0.79 10.63
C ALA A 18 -8.33 -0.45 9.78
N TYR A 19 -7.72 -0.28 8.64
CA TYR A 19 -7.36 -1.43 7.83
C TYR A 19 -6.13 -2.10 8.45
N PRO A 20 -6.05 -3.43 8.42
CA PRO A 20 -4.84 -4.09 8.87
C PRO A 20 -3.65 -3.54 8.10
N LYS A 21 -2.54 -3.41 8.79
CA LYS A 21 -1.32 -2.95 8.16
C LYS A 21 -0.95 -3.91 7.04
N PRO A 22 -0.63 -3.40 5.84
CA PRO A 22 -0.24 -4.29 4.77
C PRO A 22 1.03 -5.07 5.09
N ASP A 23 1.07 -6.30 4.61
CA ASP A 23 2.16 -7.22 4.82
C ASP A 23 3.17 -7.14 3.68
N TRP A 24 3.34 -5.98 3.10
CA TRP A 24 4.22 -5.80 1.97
C TRP A 24 5.66 -5.64 2.42
N PRO A 25 6.63 -6.23 1.69
CA PRO A 25 8.04 -6.17 2.10
C PRO A 25 8.71 -4.86 1.73
N LEU A 26 8.07 -3.73 2.01
CA LEU A 26 8.62 -2.42 1.63
C LEU A 26 9.94 -2.14 2.32
N ALA A 27 9.99 -2.42 3.62
CA ALA A 27 11.18 -2.10 4.40
C ALA A 27 12.39 -2.96 4.04
N SER A 28 12.14 -4.14 3.49
CA SER A 28 13.22 -5.05 3.15
C SER A 28 13.66 -4.96 1.70
N LEU A 29 13.00 -4.14 0.90
CA LEU A 29 13.41 -3.96 -0.49
C LEU A 29 14.69 -3.16 -0.58
N GLU A 30 15.62 -3.66 -1.32
CA GLU A 30 16.82 -2.91 -1.65
C GLU A 30 16.54 -1.99 -2.82
N PRO A 31 17.35 -0.93 -3.01
CA PRO A 31 17.19 -0.09 -4.19
C PRO A 31 17.22 -0.93 -5.47
N GLY A 32 16.24 -0.74 -6.33
CA GLY A 32 16.06 -1.54 -7.53
C GLY A 32 15.26 -2.81 -7.31
N GLY A 33 15.01 -3.18 -6.08
CA GLY A 33 14.19 -4.36 -5.79
C GLY A 33 12.72 -4.13 -6.05
N SER A 34 11.98 -5.21 -6.19
CA SER A 34 10.57 -5.12 -6.51
C SER A 34 9.77 -6.28 -5.93
N PHE A 35 8.46 -6.08 -5.84
CA PHE A 35 7.55 -7.16 -5.50
C PHE A 35 6.21 -6.92 -6.19
N LEU A 36 5.42 -7.97 -6.29
CA LEU A 36 4.14 -7.90 -6.96
C LEU A 36 2.99 -7.99 -5.95
N ILE A 37 2.07 -7.05 -6.04
CA ILE A 37 0.82 -7.13 -5.30
C ILE A 37 -0.21 -7.69 -6.27
N ARG A 38 -0.67 -8.91 -6.02
CA ARG A 38 -1.63 -9.56 -6.90
C ARG A 38 -2.99 -8.90 -6.78
N MET A 39 -3.60 -8.66 -7.93
CA MET A 39 -4.91 -8.05 -8.00
C MET A 39 -5.83 -8.95 -8.81
N ALA A 40 -7.08 -9.03 -8.37
CA ALA A 40 -8.12 -9.72 -9.11
C ALA A 40 -9.39 -8.90 -8.95
N ASP A 41 -10.09 -8.67 -10.06
CA ASP A 41 -11.33 -7.87 -10.04
C ASP A 41 -11.14 -6.49 -9.42
N GLY A 42 -9.96 -5.92 -9.62
CA GLY A 42 -9.66 -4.57 -9.17
C GLY A 42 -9.28 -4.44 -7.70
N ILE A 43 -9.13 -5.55 -6.98
CA ILE A 43 -8.76 -5.53 -5.57
C ILE A 43 -7.65 -6.53 -5.27
N ASP A 44 -6.93 -6.29 -4.19
CA ASP A 44 -5.93 -7.25 -3.71
C ASP A 44 -6.58 -8.30 -2.81
N ALA A 45 -5.78 -9.18 -2.23
CA ALA A 45 -6.29 -10.27 -1.40
C ALA A 45 -7.05 -9.78 -0.16
N THR A 46 -6.85 -8.53 0.23
CA THR A 46 -7.50 -7.94 1.40
C THR A 46 -8.62 -6.98 1.03
N GLY A 47 -8.94 -6.87 -0.25
CA GLY A 47 -10.01 -6.02 -0.72
C GLY A 47 -9.61 -4.57 -1.00
N ARG A 48 -8.33 -4.27 -1.04
CA ARG A 48 -7.87 -2.91 -1.32
C ARG A 48 -7.86 -2.63 -2.82
N THR A 49 -8.38 -1.47 -3.19
CA THR A 49 -8.34 -1.04 -4.59
C THR A 49 -6.98 -0.40 -4.89
N GLU A 50 -6.70 -0.22 -6.17
CA GLU A 50 -5.43 0.37 -6.58
C GLU A 50 -5.18 1.76 -5.98
N PRO A 51 -6.16 2.69 -5.97
CA PRO A 51 -5.92 3.99 -5.34
C PRO A 51 -5.56 3.89 -3.86
N VAL A 52 -6.18 2.97 -3.15
CA VAL A 52 -5.88 2.76 -1.73
C VAL A 52 -4.46 2.24 -1.55
N ILE A 53 -4.07 1.28 -2.40
CA ILE A 53 -2.73 0.72 -2.35
C ILE A 53 -1.68 1.79 -2.65
N ARG A 54 -1.91 2.61 -3.69
CA ARG A 54 -0.98 3.68 -4.04
C ARG A 54 -0.86 4.71 -2.92
N ALA A 55 -1.97 5.01 -2.24
CA ALA A 55 -1.95 5.96 -1.12
C ALA A 55 -1.13 5.42 0.05
N TRP A 56 -1.25 4.14 0.36
CA TRP A 56 -0.47 3.50 1.41
C TRP A 56 1.02 3.56 1.11
N ILE A 57 1.39 3.23 -0.13
CA ILE A 57 2.80 3.22 -0.53
C ILE A 57 3.36 4.62 -0.52
N ALA A 58 2.60 5.61 -0.98
CA ALA A 58 3.05 7.00 -0.95
C ALA A 58 3.29 7.49 0.48
N ARG A 59 2.41 7.10 1.39
CA ARG A 59 2.58 7.46 2.80
C ARG A 59 3.82 6.82 3.39
N TYR A 60 4.02 5.54 3.08
CA TYR A 60 5.20 4.83 3.55
C TYR A 60 6.47 5.46 3.00
N SER A 61 6.47 5.83 1.72
CA SER A 61 7.61 6.48 1.08
C SER A 61 8.05 7.73 1.84
N ARG A 62 7.09 8.56 2.21
CA ARG A 62 7.40 9.78 2.94
C ARG A 62 8.01 9.49 4.30
N GLY A 63 7.46 8.52 5.02
CA GLY A 63 7.94 8.18 6.35
C GLY A 63 9.30 7.51 6.34
N ALA A 64 9.60 6.74 5.31
CA ALA A 64 10.84 5.99 5.22
C ALA A 64 11.93 6.70 4.42
N PHE A 65 11.61 7.84 3.82
CA PHE A 65 12.53 8.56 2.93
C PHE A 65 13.05 7.66 1.81
N ALA A 66 12.18 6.80 1.31
CA ALA A 66 12.48 5.93 0.18
C ALA A 66 11.45 6.16 -0.90
N ARG A 67 11.86 6.06 -2.14
CA ARG A 67 10.97 6.30 -3.25
C ARG A 67 10.56 4.97 -3.88
N TYR A 68 9.27 4.80 -4.09
CA TYR A 68 8.72 3.61 -4.71
C TYR A 68 7.90 3.99 -5.93
N HIS A 69 7.96 3.15 -6.94
CA HIS A 69 7.15 3.31 -8.14
C HIS A 69 6.17 2.15 -8.19
N VAL A 70 4.93 2.44 -8.55
CA VAL A 70 3.88 1.43 -8.67
C VAL A 70 3.42 1.40 -10.11
N HIS A 71 3.55 0.26 -10.75
CA HIS A 71 3.16 0.09 -12.14
C HIS A 71 2.07 -0.96 -12.24
N ARG A 72 1.07 -0.66 -13.03
CA ARG A 72 0.03 -1.63 -13.32
C ARG A 72 0.59 -2.62 -14.33
N VAL A 73 0.57 -3.90 -13.98
CA VAL A 73 1.06 -4.96 -14.84
C VAL A 73 0.02 -6.06 -14.91
N GLU A 74 0.25 -7.03 -15.79
CA GLU A 74 -0.63 -8.18 -15.84
C GLU A 74 -0.60 -8.90 -14.49
N GLY A 75 -1.76 -9.15 -13.94
CA GLY A 75 -1.89 -9.85 -12.67
C GLY A 75 -1.78 -8.98 -11.43
N GLY A 76 -1.50 -7.68 -11.54
CA GLY A 76 -1.47 -6.85 -10.36
C GLY A 76 -0.71 -5.55 -10.49
N LEU A 77 -0.09 -5.17 -9.38
CA LEU A 77 0.70 -3.95 -9.30
C LEU A 77 2.13 -4.32 -8.94
N LEU A 78 3.06 -3.88 -9.77
CA LEU A 78 4.47 -4.09 -9.51
C LEU A 78 5.02 -2.89 -8.76
N VAL A 79 5.56 -3.11 -7.58
CA VAL A 79 6.14 -2.07 -6.76
C VAL A 79 7.65 -2.18 -6.83
N ILE A 80 8.30 -1.10 -7.23
CA ILE A 80 9.75 -1.07 -7.40
C ILE A 80 10.32 0.03 -6.53
N ARG A 81 11.34 -0.31 -5.74
CA ARG A 81 12.05 0.71 -4.99
C ARG A 81 13.03 1.40 -5.92
N SER A 82 12.95 2.71 -5.99
CA SER A 82 13.86 3.50 -6.80
C SER A 82 15.29 3.37 -6.28
N GLU A 83 16.24 3.38 -7.20
CA GLU A 83 17.65 3.41 -6.82
C GLU A 83 18.06 4.80 -6.36
N ARG A 84 17.24 5.81 -6.66
CA ARG A 84 17.50 7.16 -6.22
C ARG A 84 16.93 7.39 -4.83
N PRO A 85 17.63 8.14 -3.98
CA PRO A 85 17.07 8.44 -2.67
C PRO A 85 15.82 9.31 -2.79
N TYR A 86 14.97 9.21 -1.80
CA TYR A 86 13.80 10.07 -1.73
C TYR A 86 14.26 11.49 -1.43
N ILE A 87 13.89 12.41 -2.30
CA ILE A 87 14.19 13.82 -2.09
C ILE A 87 12.88 14.50 -1.73
N HIS A 88 12.81 14.94 -0.48
CA HIS A 88 11.65 15.68 -0.05
C HIS A 88 11.70 17.05 -0.72
N ARG A 89 10.76 17.28 -1.62
CA ARG A 89 10.76 18.54 -2.35
C ARG A 89 10.31 19.65 -1.41
N THR A 90 11.27 20.37 -0.90
CA THR A 90 10.99 21.53 -0.09
C THR A 90 11.03 22.75 -0.98
N ARG A 91 10.02 23.56 -0.84
CA ARG A 91 10.00 24.79 -1.60
C ARG A 91 10.94 25.80 -0.96
N LEU A 92 12.03 26.05 -1.63
CA LEU A 92 13.00 27.03 -1.16
C LEU A 92 12.69 28.39 -1.74
N ARG A 93 12.73 29.35 -0.89
CA ARG A 93 12.43 30.70 -1.36
C ARG A 93 13.36 31.70 -0.78
#